data_a8c87cf16feff11825836228d7013fd4
#
_entry.id   a8c87cf16feff11825836228d7013fd4
#
_cell.length_a   1.000
_cell.length_b   1.000
_cell.length_c   1.000
_cell.angle_alpha   90.00
_cell.angle_beta   90.00
_cell.angle_gamma   90.00
#
_symmetry.space_group_name_H-M   'P 1'
#
loop_
_entity.id
_entity.type
_entity.pdbx_description
1 polymer ?
#
loop_
_entity_poly.entity_id
_entity_poly.type
_entity_poly.pdbx_seq_one_letter_code
_entity_poly.pdbx_strand_id
1 'polypeptide(L)'
;MNNKLTQHPDNAMLVEFSAGTLPTAASICVSAHLHFCQKCRAELLRLDQVGSQLMTEAEPADVDDSLFDSVMAKIEKAEAAPPENIDQKSDNGFPFSVNRLLNNPAHRPIWKRMSGSVDVARFKTGQTDYEVALHRICAGGKTPKHDHQGTEYTLSLIHI
;
A
#
# COMPACT_ATOMS: atom_id res chain seq x y z
N MET A 1 -1.08 -11.30 23.13
CA MET A 1 -0.43 -10.04 23.51
C MET A 1 -1.05 -8.93 22.68
N ASN A 2 -1.74 -7.95 23.30
CA ASN A 2 -2.35 -6.81 22.60
C ASN A 2 -1.22 -5.85 22.20
N ASN A 3 -0.65 -6.03 21.01
CA ASN A 3 0.32 -5.10 20.47
C ASN A 3 -0.43 -3.86 19.98
N LYS A 4 -0.66 -2.92 20.89
CA LYS A 4 -1.33 -1.65 20.56
C LYS A 4 -0.34 -0.83 19.73
N LEU A 5 -0.63 -0.66 18.44
CA LEU A 5 0.14 0.23 17.58
C LEU A 5 0.08 1.64 18.19
N THR A 6 1.25 2.24 18.41
CA THR A 6 1.39 3.56 19.03
C THR A 6 1.67 4.65 17.99
N GLN A 7 2.14 4.28 16.82
CA GLN A 7 2.43 5.19 15.72
C GLN A 7 1.40 4.98 14.60
N HIS A 8 0.88 6.05 14.08
CA HIS A 8 -0.12 6.05 13.00
C HIS A 8 0.30 7.04 11.92
N PRO A 9 -0.09 6.82 10.65
CA PRO A 9 -0.07 7.88 9.66
C PRO A 9 -0.80 9.10 10.19
N ASP A 10 -0.31 10.29 9.90
CA ASP A 10 -1.01 11.52 10.26
C ASP A 10 -2.28 11.70 9.42
N ASN A 11 -3.12 12.66 9.82
CA ASN A 11 -4.39 12.89 9.15
C ASN A 11 -4.20 13.36 7.70
N ALA A 12 -3.15 14.13 7.41
CA ALA A 12 -2.88 14.59 6.05
C ALA A 12 -2.55 13.41 5.14
N MET A 13 -1.70 12.47 5.59
CA MET A 13 -1.41 11.25 4.85
C MET A 13 -2.66 10.40 4.59
N LEU A 14 -3.58 10.29 5.56
CA LEU A 14 -4.83 9.54 5.37
C LEU A 14 -5.77 10.24 4.39
N VAL A 15 -5.85 11.56 4.42
CA VAL A 15 -6.63 12.35 3.44
C VAL A 15 -6.07 12.18 2.04
N GLU A 16 -4.76 12.34 1.86
CA GLU A 16 -4.10 12.15 0.56
C GLU A 16 -4.24 10.71 0.06
N PHE A 17 -4.21 9.72 0.97
CA PHE A 17 -4.42 8.32 0.62
C PHE A 17 -5.85 8.07 0.15
N SER A 18 -6.87 8.57 0.86
CA SER A 18 -8.27 8.48 0.47
C SER A 18 -8.55 9.19 -0.87
N ALA A 19 -7.94 10.36 -1.08
CA ALA A 19 -8.05 11.11 -2.33
C ALA A 19 -7.24 10.53 -3.50
N GLY A 20 -6.40 9.51 -3.27
CA GLY A 20 -5.53 8.93 -4.29
C GLY A 20 -4.37 9.81 -4.71
N THR A 21 -4.04 10.84 -3.95
CA THR A 21 -2.97 11.81 -4.24
C THR A 21 -1.68 11.51 -3.50
N LEU A 22 -1.70 10.61 -2.52
CA LEU A 22 -0.50 10.23 -1.78
C LEU A 22 0.51 9.53 -2.71
N PRO A 23 1.80 9.88 -2.67
CA PRO A 23 2.84 9.21 -3.46
C PRO A 23 2.82 7.69 -3.28
N THR A 24 3.06 6.93 -4.35
CA THR A 24 2.97 5.46 -4.36
C THR A 24 3.79 4.81 -3.25
N ALA A 25 5.01 5.30 -3.00
CA ALA A 25 5.88 4.78 -1.94
C ALA A 25 5.23 4.90 -0.55
N ALA A 26 4.67 6.06 -0.23
CA ALA A 26 3.97 6.29 1.03
C ALA A 26 2.66 5.50 1.08
N SER A 27 1.92 5.40 -0.03
CA SER A 27 0.69 4.62 -0.15
C SER A 27 0.90 3.13 0.16
N ILE A 28 2.04 2.55 -0.22
CA ILE A 28 2.42 1.18 0.14
C ILE A 28 2.54 1.03 1.66
N CYS A 29 3.21 1.96 2.34
CA CYS A 29 3.34 1.95 3.79
C CYS A 29 1.99 2.11 4.49
N VAL A 30 1.16 3.07 4.06
CA VAL A 30 -0.18 3.28 4.61
C VAL A 30 -1.06 2.05 4.41
N SER A 31 -1.09 1.49 3.20
CA SER A 31 -1.84 0.26 2.89
C SER A 31 -1.42 -0.92 3.77
N ALA A 32 -0.11 -1.11 3.97
CA ALA A 32 0.40 -2.15 4.84
C ALA A 32 0.05 -1.91 6.32
N HIS A 33 0.09 -0.67 6.80
CA HIS A 33 -0.33 -0.28 8.14
C HIS A 33 -1.85 -0.53 8.36
N LEU A 34 -2.68 -0.17 7.39
CA LEU A 34 -4.13 -0.36 7.44
C LEU A 34 -4.52 -1.84 7.61
N HIS A 35 -3.70 -2.78 7.15
CA HIS A 35 -3.94 -4.21 7.36
C HIS A 35 -4.04 -4.56 8.86
N PHE A 36 -3.21 -3.94 9.69
CA PHE A 36 -3.15 -4.23 11.12
C PHE A 36 -3.91 -3.24 12.01
N CYS A 37 -4.14 -2.01 11.53
CA CYS A 37 -4.66 -0.93 12.35
C CYS A 37 -6.16 -0.66 12.13
N GLN A 38 -6.99 -1.15 13.02
CA GLN A 38 -8.44 -0.91 12.96
C GLN A 38 -8.80 0.58 13.12
N LYS A 39 -8.05 1.34 13.95
CA LYS A 39 -8.28 2.77 14.15
C LYS A 39 -8.12 3.55 12.84
N CYS A 40 -7.03 3.31 12.12
CA CYS A 40 -6.78 4.00 10.84
C CYS A 40 -7.74 3.56 9.75
N ARG A 41 -8.19 2.29 9.75
CA ARG A 41 -9.27 1.85 8.85
C ARG A 41 -10.59 2.58 9.11
N ALA A 42 -10.96 2.76 10.39
CA ALA A 42 -12.16 3.50 10.74
C ALA A 42 -12.07 4.97 10.32
N GLU A 43 -10.90 5.59 10.48
CA GLU A 43 -10.69 6.97 10.04
C GLU A 43 -10.74 7.10 8.50
N LEU A 44 -10.10 6.18 7.77
CA LEU A 44 -10.19 6.14 6.31
C LEU A 44 -11.65 6.02 5.83
N LEU A 45 -12.44 5.14 6.46
CA LEU A 45 -13.86 5.00 6.12
C LEU A 45 -14.63 6.32 6.30
N ARG A 46 -14.30 7.11 7.33
CA ARG A 46 -14.93 8.44 7.52
C ARG A 46 -14.53 9.42 6.42
N LEU A 47 -13.28 9.41 6.00
CA LEU A 47 -12.80 10.24 4.89
C LEU A 47 -13.46 9.84 3.57
N ASP A 48 -13.60 8.54 3.31
CA ASP A 48 -14.29 8.03 2.11
C ASP A 48 -15.77 8.43 2.09
N GLN A 49 -16.44 8.47 3.26
CA GLN A 49 -17.81 8.98 3.39
C GLN A 49 -17.89 10.48 3.03
N VAL A 50 -16.93 11.30 3.46
CA VAL A 50 -16.86 12.71 3.07
C VAL A 50 -16.66 12.85 1.56
N GLY A 51 -15.74 12.08 0.98
CA GLY A 51 -15.51 12.05 -0.46
C GLY A 51 -16.79 11.65 -1.23
N SER A 52 -17.50 10.63 -0.75
CA SER A 52 -18.78 10.20 -1.33
C SER A 52 -19.84 11.31 -1.29
N GLN A 53 -19.92 12.07 -0.18
CA GLN A 53 -20.85 13.19 -0.06
C GLN A 53 -20.51 14.29 -1.08
N LEU A 54 -19.25 14.66 -1.22
CA LEU A 54 -18.80 15.65 -2.20
C LEU A 54 -19.11 15.21 -3.64
N MET A 55 -18.93 13.92 -3.95
CA MET A 55 -19.30 13.36 -5.25
C MET A 55 -20.82 13.46 -5.52
N THR A 56 -21.64 13.25 -4.50
CA THR A 56 -23.10 13.33 -4.61
C THR A 56 -23.60 14.76 -4.82
N GLU A 57 -22.89 15.75 -4.26
CA GLU A 57 -23.21 17.18 -4.37
C GLU A 57 -22.68 17.81 -5.68
N ALA A 58 -21.77 17.13 -6.39
CA ALA A 58 -21.26 17.60 -7.67
C ALA A 58 -22.34 17.56 -8.75
N GLU A 59 -22.34 18.56 -9.62
CA GLU A 59 -23.23 18.55 -10.79
C GLU A 59 -22.85 17.37 -11.71
N PRO A 60 -23.85 16.59 -12.17
CA PRO A 60 -23.60 15.51 -13.13
C PRO A 60 -22.99 16.07 -14.41
N ALA A 61 -21.97 15.41 -14.94
CA ALA A 61 -21.45 15.70 -16.28
C ALA A 61 -22.36 15.05 -17.32
N ASP A 62 -22.54 15.75 -18.45
CA ASP A 62 -23.22 15.17 -19.60
C ASP A 62 -22.39 14.00 -20.15
N VAL A 63 -23.03 12.88 -20.34
CA VAL A 63 -22.43 11.66 -20.84
C VAL A 63 -23.11 11.27 -22.14
N ASP A 64 -22.33 10.92 -23.15
CA ASP A 64 -22.84 10.44 -24.42
C ASP A 64 -23.68 9.16 -24.23
N ASP A 65 -24.86 9.11 -24.83
CA ASP A 65 -25.81 7.97 -24.70
C ASP A 65 -25.17 6.62 -25.10
N SER A 66 -24.20 6.65 -26.01
CA SER A 66 -23.46 5.45 -26.43
C SER A 66 -22.45 4.93 -25.43
N LEU A 67 -22.08 5.72 -24.39
CA LEU A 67 -21.07 5.33 -23.42
C LEU A 67 -21.51 4.08 -22.63
N PHE A 68 -22.78 4.02 -22.23
CA PHE A 68 -23.30 2.87 -21.49
C PHE A 68 -23.16 1.59 -22.32
N ASP A 69 -23.61 1.61 -23.57
CA ASP A 69 -23.53 0.46 -24.48
C ASP A 69 -22.08 0.06 -24.75
N SER A 70 -21.17 1.03 -24.87
CA SER A 70 -19.73 0.80 -25.03
C SER A 70 -19.11 0.12 -23.80
N VAL A 71 -19.49 0.53 -22.59
CA VAL A 71 -19.04 -0.08 -21.34
C VAL A 71 -19.57 -1.50 -21.21
N MET A 72 -20.87 -1.72 -21.46
CA MET A 72 -21.48 -3.04 -21.41
C MET A 72 -20.84 -4.01 -22.42
N ALA A 73 -20.60 -3.57 -23.65
CA ALA A 73 -19.89 -4.37 -24.65
C ALA A 73 -18.45 -4.72 -24.26
N LYS A 74 -17.78 -3.85 -23.49
CA LYS A 74 -16.43 -4.16 -22.94
C LYS A 74 -16.54 -5.18 -21.81
N ILE A 75 -17.53 -5.08 -20.93
CA ILE A 75 -17.76 -6.04 -19.85
C ILE A 75 -18.06 -7.43 -20.42
N GLU A 76 -18.94 -7.52 -21.43
CA GLU A 76 -19.29 -8.78 -22.09
C GLU A 76 -18.07 -9.45 -22.78
N LYS A 77 -17.16 -8.63 -23.33
CA LYS A 77 -15.93 -9.12 -23.96
C LYS A 77 -14.79 -9.37 -23.00
N ALA A 78 -14.86 -8.81 -21.80
CA ALA A 78 -13.86 -9.08 -20.78
C ALA A 78 -14.01 -10.54 -20.35
N GLU A 79 -13.03 -11.37 -20.69
CA GLU A 79 -12.89 -12.66 -20.03
C GLU A 79 -12.90 -12.40 -18.52
N ALA A 80 -13.77 -13.11 -17.80
CA ALA A 80 -13.78 -13.04 -16.33
C ALA A 80 -12.37 -13.41 -15.86
N ALA A 81 -11.58 -12.39 -15.54
CA ALA A 81 -10.31 -12.63 -14.88
C ALA A 81 -10.64 -13.49 -13.65
N PRO A 82 -9.94 -14.60 -13.44
CA PRO A 82 -10.16 -15.40 -12.25
C PRO A 82 -10.11 -14.44 -11.06
N PRO A 83 -11.08 -14.51 -10.14
CA PRO A 83 -11.13 -13.59 -9.01
C PRO A 83 -9.75 -13.59 -8.36
N GLU A 84 -9.07 -12.44 -8.36
CA GLU A 84 -7.88 -12.32 -7.55
C GLU A 84 -8.35 -12.71 -6.15
N ASN A 85 -7.82 -13.80 -5.66
CA ASN A 85 -8.23 -14.37 -4.37
C ASN A 85 -7.68 -13.42 -3.28
N ILE A 86 -8.44 -12.32 -3.07
CA ILE A 86 -8.12 -11.25 -2.10
C ILE A 86 -8.06 -11.84 -0.69
N ASP A 87 -8.75 -12.97 -0.47
CA ASP A 87 -8.75 -13.75 0.76
C ASP A 87 -7.59 -14.74 0.88
N GLN A 88 -6.63 -14.77 -0.02
CA GLN A 88 -5.40 -15.47 0.26
C GLN A 88 -4.74 -14.78 1.46
N LYS A 89 -5.16 -15.22 2.66
CA LYS A 89 -4.32 -15.15 3.84
C LYS A 89 -2.99 -15.75 3.38
N SER A 90 -2.06 -14.87 3.04
CA SER A 90 -0.72 -15.33 2.75
C SER A 90 -0.25 -16.04 4.02
N ASP A 91 0.12 -17.31 3.91
CA ASP A 91 0.64 -18.13 5.03
C ASP A 91 1.83 -17.46 5.76
N ASN A 92 2.39 -16.41 5.16
CA ASN A 92 3.54 -15.67 5.68
C ASN A 92 3.16 -14.48 6.58
N GLY A 93 1.86 -14.18 6.80
CA GLY A 93 1.39 -13.10 7.66
C GLY A 93 1.63 -11.68 7.13
N PHE A 94 2.13 -11.51 5.90
CA PHE A 94 2.34 -10.19 5.32
C PHE A 94 1.04 -9.56 4.81
N PRO A 95 0.92 -8.21 4.87
CA PRO A 95 -0.16 -7.49 4.21
C PRO A 95 -0.21 -7.78 2.71
N PHE A 96 -1.42 -7.75 2.15
CA PHE A 96 -1.63 -7.98 0.71
C PHE A 96 -0.74 -7.10 -0.18
N SER A 97 -0.62 -5.80 0.14
CA SER A 97 0.23 -4.85 -0.58
C SER A 97 1.71 -5.28 -0.62
N VAL A 98 2.23 -5.81 0.50
CA VAL A 98 3.60 -6.31 0.60
C VAL A 98 3.76 -7.62 -0.18
N ASN A 99 2.79 -8.54 -0.07
CA ASN A 99 2.82 -9.78 -0.84
C ASN A 99 2.79 -9.52 -2.35
N ARG A 100 1.99 -8.56 -2.79
CA ARG A 100 1.94 -8.16 -4.20
C ARG A 100 3.30 -7.63 -4.69
N LEU A 101 4.01 -6.85 -3.86
CA LEU A 101 5.38 -6.40 -4.16
C LEU A 101 6.37 -7.57 -4.27
N LEU A 102 6.32 -8.49 -3.30
CA LEU A 102 7.23 -9.63 -3.25
C LEU A 102 7.04 -10.62 -4.41
N ASN A 103 5.80 -10.79 -4.85
CA ASN A 103 5.42 -11.79 -5.86
C ASN A 103 5.24 -11.20 -7.26
N ASN A 104 5.51 -9.91 -7.46
CA ASN A 104 5.40 -9.29 -8.78
C ASN A 104 6.44 -9.90 -9.75
N PRO A 105 6.01 -10.61 -10.80
CA PRO A 105 6.93 -11.27 -11.72
C PRO A 105 7.81 -10.28 -12.50
N ALA A 106 7.32 -9.05 -12.73
CA ALA A 106 8.05 -8.00 -13.45
C ALA A 106 9.15 -7.35 -12.60
N HIS A 107 9.05 -7.43 -11.26
CA HIS A 107 9.92 -6.71 -10.35
C HIS A 107 10.29 -7.57 -9.13
N ARG A 108 10.77 -8.79 -9.37
CA ARG A 108 11.20 -9.67 -8.29
C ARG A 108 12.26 -8.99 -7.43
N PRO A 109 12.11 -8.98 -6.10
CA PRO A 109 13.07 -8.36 -5.20
C PRO A 109 14.43 -9.04 -5.30
N ILE A 110 15.47 -8.25 -5.55
CA ILE A 110 16.86 -8.73 -5.51
C ILE A 110 17.41 -8.37 -4.14
N TRP A 111 17.55 -9.37 -3.29
CA TRP A 111 18.13 -9.21 -1.98
C TRP A 111 19.64 -9.01 -2.06
N LYS A 112 20.14 -7.95 -1.46
CA LYS A 112 21.57 -7.65 -1.36
C LYS A 112 21.96 -7.58 0.10
N ARG A 113 23.08 -8.18 0.47
CA ARG A 113 23.67 -8.04 1.79
C ARG A 113 24.15 -6.61 1.98
N MET A 114 23.64 -5.93 3.00
CA MET A 114 24.05 -4.57 3.37
C MET A 114 25.05 -4.60 4.52
N SER A 115 24.85 -5.50 5.50
CA SER A 115 25.78 -5.76 6.61
C SER A 115 25.71 -7.22 7.02
N GLY A 116 26.50 -7.64 8.01
CA GLY A 116 26.54 -9.05 8.46
C GLY A 116 25.17 -9.63 8.81
N SER A 117 24.23 -8.81 9.28
CA SER A 117 22.90 -9.25 9.76
C SER A 117 21.72 -8.66 8.99
N VAL A 118 21.95 -7.83 7.95
CA VAL A 118 20.89 -7.09 7.24
C VAL A 118 20.98 -7.35 5.76
N ASP A 119 19.88 -7.85 5.20
CA ASP A 119 19.64 -7.92 3.75
C ASP A 119 18.61 -6.87 3.38
N VAL A 120 18.75 -6.25 2.21
CA VAL A 120 17.87 -5.21 1.68
C VAL A 120 17.41 -5.58 0.28
N ALA A 121 16.12 -5.43 0.02
CA ALA A 121 15.55 -5.48 -1.32
C ALA A 121 14.88 -4.15 -1.64
N ARG A 122 15.33 -3.51 -2.72
CA ARG A 122 14.79 -2.22 -3.19
C ARG A 122 13.80 -2.42 -4.32
N PHE A 123 12.73 -1.63 -4.30
CA PHE A 123 11.67 -1.67 -5.31
C PHE A 123 11.61 -0.37 -6.09
N LYS A 124 11.40 -0.49 -7.39
CA LYS A 124 11.15 0.65 -8.26
C LYS A 124 9.65 0.95 -8.29
N THR A 125 9.25 2.11 -7.81
CA THR A 125 7.86 2.59 -7.82
C THR A 125 7.53 3.46 -9.04
N GLY A 126 8.52 3.75 -9.89
CA GLY A 126 8.40 4.73 -10.97
C GLY A 126 8.59 6.19 -10.49
N GLN A 127 8.76 6.40 -9.20
CA GLN A 127 9.02 7.72 -8.61
C GLN A 127 10.52 7.86 -8.29
N THR A 128 11.12 8.99 -8.68
CA THR A 128 12.55 9.25 -8.50
C THR A 128 12.88 9.79 -7.12
N ASP A 129 11.92 10.45 -6.48
CA ASP A 129 12.10 11.15 -5.21
C ASP A 129 11.84 10.25 -3.99
N TYR A 130 11.48 8.99 -4.23
CA TYR A 130 11.15 8.03 -3.18
C TYR A 130 11.87 6.70 -3.38
N GLU A 131 12.37 6.15 -2.29
CA GLU A 131 12.87 4.78 -2.24
C GLU A 131 11.92 3.91 -1.40
N VAL A 132 11.58 2.72 -1.92
CA VAL A 132 10.89 1.68 -1.16
C VAL A 132 11.84 0.51 -1.01
N ALA A 133 12.07 0.10 0.23
CA ALA A 133 12.94 -1.02 0.53
C ALA A 133 12.32 -1.93 1.59
N LEU A 134 12.55 -3.23 1.45
CA LEU A 134 12.32 -4.21 2.52
C LEU A 134 13.66 -4.56 3.16
N HIS A 135 13.70 -4.54 4.48
CA HIS A 135 14.84 -4.97 5.27
C HIS A 135 14.54 -6.31 5.95
N ARG A 136 15.42 -7.26 5.78
CA ARG A 136 15.40 -8.52 6.52
C ARG A 136 16.58 -8.55 7.46
N ILE A 137 16.30 -8.51 8.77
CA ILE A 137 17.30 -8.47 9.82
C ILE A 137 17.27 -9.82 10.53
N CYS A 138 18.42 -10.48 10.64
CA CYS A 138 18.55 -11.72 11.39
C CYS A 138 18.27 -11.50 12.88
N ALA A 139 17.82 -12.53 13.59
CA ALA A 139 17.60 -12.46 15.04
C ALA A 139 18.87 -11.97 15.76
N GLY A 140 18.70 -11.00 16.66
CA GLY A 140 19.83 -10.33 17.35
C GLY A 140 20.62 -9.34 16.48
N GLY A 141 20.31 -9.23 15.20
CA GLY A 141 20.95 -8.27 14.30
C GLY A 141 20.52 -6.84 14.56
N LYS A 142 21.35 -5.90 14.10
CA LYS A 142 21.10 -4.46 14.20
C LYS A 142 21.39 -3.79 12.87
N THR A 143 20.60 -2.78 12.52
CA THR A 143 20.93 -1.85 11.44
C THR A 143 22.15 -1.03 11.83
N PRO A 144 23.14 -0.86 10.95
CA PRO A 144 24.24 0.06 11.19
C PRO A 144 23.70 1.48 11.46
N LYS A 145 24.44 2.25 12.26
CA LYS A 145 24.12 3.68 12.43
C LYS A 145 24.29 4.37 11.08
N HIS A 146 23.29 5.11 10.67
CA HIS A 146 23.25 5.83 9.39
C HIS A 146 22.42 7.10 9.54
N ASP A 147 22.63 8.05 8.64
CA ASP A 147 21.88 9.30 8.58
C ASP A 147 20.96 9.27 7.36
N HIS A 148 19.81 9.95 7.47
CA HIS A 148 18.84 10.11 6.40
C HIS A 148 18.85 11.55 5.88
N GLN A 149 18.82 11.70 4.56
CA GLN A 149 18.50 12.97 3.91
C GLN A 149 17.03 12.92 3.52
N GLY A 150 16.15 13.41 4.38
CA GLY A 150 14.70 13.39 4.15
C GLY A 150 13.92 12.64 5.23
N THR A 151 12.66 12.35 4.94
CA THR A 151 11.75 11.66 5.85
C THR A 151 11.74 10.16 5.56
N GLU A 152 11.94 9.36 6.60
CA GLU A 152 11.81 7.91 6.54
C GLU A 152 10.56 7.45 7.29
N TYR A 153 9.78 6.58 6.63
CA TYR A 153 8.68 5.85 7.25
C TYR A 153 9.04 4.37 7.34
N THR A 154 9.12 3.84 8.54
CA THR A 154 9.44 2.43 8.78
C THR A 154 8.23 1.71 9.35
N LEU A 155 7.86 0.59 8.73
CA LEU A 155 6.83 -0.32 9.23
C LEU A 155 7.46 -1.68 9.53
N SER A 156 7.33 -2.11 10.79
CA SER A 156 7.70 -3.47 11.17
C SER A 156 6.55 -4.43 10.87
N LEU A 157 6.80 -5.42 10.04
CA LEU A 157 5.79 -6.38 9.57
C LEU A 157 5.80 -7.69 10.35
N ILE A 158 6.92 -8.03 10.98
CA ILE A 158 7.10 -9.24 11.77
C ILE A 158 7.73 -8.86 13.11
N HIS A 159 7.07 -9.27 14.17
CA HIS A 159 7.60 -9.19 15.53
C HIS A 159 7.94 -10.61 15.98
N ILE A 160 9.21 -10.86 16.17
CA ILE A 160 9.72 -12.13 16.68
C ILE A 160 10.05 -11.92 18.17
#